data_d3e6a6d3f53b4afe84befce216e704a6
#
_entry.id   d3e6a6d3f53b4afe84befce216e704a6
#
_cell.length_a   1.000
_cell.length_b   1.000
_cell.length_c   1.000
_cell.angle_alpha   90.00
_cell.angle_beta   90.00
_cell.angle_gamma   90.00
#
_symmetry.space_group_name_H-M   'P 1'
#
loop_
_entity.id
_entity.type
_entity.pdbx_description
1 polymer ?
#
loop_
_entity_poly.entity_id
_entity_poly.type
_entity_poly.pdbx_seq_one_letter_code
_entity_poly.pdbx_strand_id
1 'polypeptide(L)'
;MIKQVYARLDKSVSNARQLTGKPLTASEKILYSHLWGGKTDRPYERGNDYVDFAPDRIACQDATAQMALLQFMQAGKTKVAVPTTVHCDHLIQAKSGATVDLKSANSTSAEVFDFLESVSNKYGIGFWKPGAGIIHQVVLENYAFPGGMMIGTDSHTVNAGGLGMLAIGVGGADAVDVMADMPWELKFPKLIGV
;
A
#
# COMPACT_ATOMS: atom_id res chain seq x y z
N MET A 1 10.29 -5.92 -8.47
CA MET A 1 9.86 -4.65 -7.82
C MET A 1 11.05 -3.87 -7.26
N ILE A 2 11.70 -4.23 -6.15
CA ILE A 2 12.76 -3.41 -5.47
C ILE A 2 13.87 -2.96 -6.43
N LYS A 3 14.44 -3.86 -7.24
CA LYS A 3 15.46 -3.51 -8.25
C LYS A 3 14.96 -2.45 -9.25
N GLN A 4 13.69 -2.47 -9.61
CA GLN A 4 13.09 -1.49 -10.53
C GLN A 4 12.95 -0.12 -9.86
N VAL A 5 12.57 -0.08 -8.57
CA VAL A 5 12.53 1.16 -7.79
C VAL A 5 13.91 1.83 -7.77
N TYR A 6 14.93 1.10 -7.39
CA TYR A 6 16.30 1.65 -7.33
C TYR A 6 16.86 2.02 -8.70
N ALA A 7 16.52 1.29 -9.76
CA ALA A 7 16.97 1.61 -11.12
C ALA A 7 16.41 2.96 -11.63
N ARG A 8 15.22 3.37 -11.17
CA ARG A 8 14.63 4.66 -11.58
C ARG A 8 14.94 5.82 -10.63
N LEU A 9 15.32 5.53 -9.38
CA LEU A 9 15.40 6.50 -8.28
C LEU A 9 16.37 7.66 -8.61
N ASP A 10 17.59 7.36 -8.98
CA ASP A 10 18.63 8.38 -9.22
C ASP A 10 18.26 9.34 -10.35
N LYS A 11 17.72 8.80 -11.44
CA LYS A 11 17.28 9.61 -12.58
C LYS A 11 16.10 10.51 -12.22
N SER A 12 15.09 9.96 -11.52
CA SER A 12 13.90 10.70 -11.10
C SER A 12 14.25 11.81 -10.10
N VAL A 13 15.12 11.52 -9.13
CA VAL A 13 15.59 12.52 -8.14
C VAL A 13 16.42 13.61 -8.80
N SER A 14 17.30 13.25 -9.76
CA SER A 14 18.11 14.23 -10.48
C SER A 14 17.22 15.17 -11.32
N ASN A 15 16.25 14.64 -12.04
CA ASN A 15 15.27 15.42 -12.79
C ASN A 15 14.47 16.37 -11.86
N ALA A 16 13.96 15.85 -10.76
CA ALA A 16 13.19 16.65 -9.80
C ALA A 16 14.03 17.79 -9.17
N ARG A 17 15.31 17.55 -8.89
CA ARG A 17 16.22 18.60 -8.41
C ARG A 17 16.45 19.70 -9.44
N GLN A 18 16.60 19.34 -10.71
CA GLN A 18 16.73 20.33 -11.79
C GLN A 18 15.46 21.18 -11.92
N LEU A 19 14.28 20.56 -11.90
CA LEU A 19 13.00 21.26 -12.01
C LEU A 19 12.69 22.16 -10.82
N THR A 20 12.98 21.70 -9.61
CA THR A 20 12.66 22.46 -8.38
C THR A 20 13.72 23.49 -8.01
N GLY A 21 14.94 23.37 -8.54
CA GLY A 21 16.06 24.25 -8.24
C GLY A 21 16.54 24.19 -6.79
N LYS A 22 16.17 23.13 -6.02
CA LYS A 22 16.46 23.02 -4.59
C LYS A 22 16.78 21.58 -4.16
N PRO A 23 17.42 21.38 -3.00
CA PRO A 23 17.53 20.08 -2.35
C PRO A 23 16.13 19.51 -2.05
N LEU A 24 16.00 18.20 -2.15
CA LEU A 24 14.76 17.47 -1.85
C LEU A 24 14.90 16.72 -0.53
N THR A 25 13.84 16.72 0.26
CA THR A 25 13.70 15.84 1.44
C THR A 25 13.61 14.38 1.00
N ALA A 26 13.77 13.43 1.93
CA ALA A 26 13.59 12.00 1.63
C ALA A 26 12.21 11.70 1.05
N SER A 27 11.15 12.25 1.66
CA SER A 27 9.76 12.07 1.17
C SER A 27 9.56 12.66 -0.22
N GLU A 28 10.11 13.83 -0.53
CA GLU A 28 10.03 14.41 -1.87
C GLU A 28 10.75 13.55 -2.92
N LYS A 29 11.89 12.98 -2.58
CA LYS A 29 12.60 12.05 -3.47
C LYS A 29 11.73 10.84 -3.82
N ILE A 30 11.05 10.27 -2.82
CA ILE A 30 10.15 9.13 -3.03
C ILE A 30 8.94 9.56 -3.87
N LEU A 31 8.26 10.68 -3.55
CA LEU A 31 7.15 11.19 -4.32
C LEU A 31 7.52 11.38 -5.79
N TYR A 32 8.59 12.10 -6.10
CA TYR A 32 9.03 12.33 -7.49
C TYR A 32 9.50 11.06 -8.21
N SER A 33 9.94 10.03 -7.50
CA SER A 33 10.32 8.75 -8.10
C SER A 33 9.14 7.81 -8.36
N HIS A 34 7.96 8.13 -7.83
CA HIS A 34 6.74 7.33 -7.97
C HIS A 34 5.64 8.05 -8.74
N LEU A 35 5.99 9.00 -9.59
CA LEU A 35 5.03 9.62 -10.50
C LEU A 35 4.51 8.60 -11.51
N TRP A 36 3.21 8.58 -11.74
CA TRP A 36 2.62 7.83 -12.84
C TRP A 36 3.19 8.35 -14.17
N GLY A 37 3.60 7.43 -15.04
CA GLY A 37 4.33 7.80 -16.26
C GLY A 37 5.82 8.16 -16.05
N GLY A 38 6.29 8.20 -14.81
CA GLY A 38 7.73 8.20 -14.47
C GLY A 38 8.46 9.54 -14.59
N LYS A 39 7.80 10.64 -14.99
CA LYS A 39 8.43 11.96 -15.12
C LYS A 39 7.43 13.10 -15.04
N THR A 40 7.93 14.29 -14.77
CA THR A 40 7.21 15.56 -14.87
C THR A 40 8.08 16.57 -15.62
N ASP A 41 7.47 17.57 -16.20
CA ASP A 41 8.11 18.70 -16.89
C ASP A 41 8.13 20.00 -16.05
N ARG A 42 7.43 19.99 -14.91
CA ARG A 42 7.35 21.12 -13.98
C ARG A 42 7.41 20.68 -12.52
N PRO A 43 7.80 21.58 -11.61
CA PRO A 43 7.63 21.34 -10.19
C PRO A 43 6.14 21.35 -9.81
N TYR A 44 5.78 20.60 -8.78
CA TYR A 44 4.42 20.61 -8.22
C TYR A 44 4.32 21.57 -7.03
N GLU A 45 3.20 22.30 -6.95
CA GLU A 45 2.86 23.18 -5.84
C GLU A 45 2.15 22.38 -4.74
N ARG A 46 2.77 22.37 -3.54
CA ARG A 46 2.24 21.64 -2.38
C ARG A 46 0.89 22.19 -1.93
N GLY A 47 -0.09 21.30 -1.79
CA GLY A 47 -1.43 21.61 -1.36
C GLY A 47 -2.31 22.22 -2.45
N ASN A 48 -1.82 22.33 -3.70
CA ASN A 48 -2.57 22.86 -4.84
C ASN A 48 -2.67 21.86 -5.99
N ASP A 49 -1.54 21.38 -6.51
CA ASP A 49 -1.52 20.48 -7.66
C ASP A 49 -2.04 19.09 -7.29
N TYR A 50 -2.88 18.51 -8.13
CA TYR A 50 -3.18 17.10 -8.11
C TYR A 50 -2.15 16.35 -8.94
N VAL A 51 -1.69 15.22 -8.43
CA VAL A 51 -0.61 14.43 -9.01
C VAL A 51 -0.95 12.95 -8.96
N ASP A 52 -0.74 12.29 -10.07
CA ASP A 52 -0.90 10.86 -10.22
C ASP A 52 0.36 10.12 -9.77
N PHE A 53 0.20 9.20 -8.84
CA PHE A 53 1.28 8.37 -8.31
C PHE A 53 1.10 6.90 -8.70
N ALA A 54 2.22 6.18 -8.70
CA ALA A 54 2.30 4.74 -8.91
C ALA A 54 2.91 4.04 -7.68
N PRO A 55 2.13 3.71 -6.65
CA PRO A 55 2.61 2.95 -5.50
C PRO A 55 3.19 1.60 -5.92
N ASP A 56 4.24 1.14 -5.24
CA ASP A 56 4.91 -0.13 -5.55
C ASP A 56 4.12 -1.34 -5.04
N ARG A 57 3.30 -1.16 -4.00
CA ARG A 57 2.53 -2.26 -3.39
C ARG A 57 1.36 -1.78 -2.56
N ILE A 58 0.47 -2.72 -2.25
CA ILE A 58 -0.71 -2.51 -1.41
C ILE A 58 -0.72 -3.53 -0.27
N ALA A 59 -1.15 -3.11 0.93
CA ALA A 59 -1.47 -3.99 2.03
C ALA A 59 -2.91 -3.72 2.51
N CYS A 60 -3.72 -4.76 2.63
CA CYS A 60 -5.11 -4.68 3.08
C CYS A 60 -5.30 -5.50 4.35
N GLN A 61 -6.01 -4.96 5.34
CA GLN A 61 -6.47 -5.72 6.49
C GLN A 61 -7.84 -6.35 6.20
N ASP A 62 -8.18 -7.43 6.89
CA ASP A 62 -9.33 -8.29 6.59
C ASP A 62 -10.70 -7.59 6.64
N ALA A 63 -10.92 -6.64 7.54
CA ALA A 63 -12.22 -5.98 7.65
C ALA A 63 -12.51 -5.07 6.44
N THR A 64 -11.50 -4.34 5.93
CA THR A 64 -11.64 -3.42 4.79
C THR A 64 -11.41 -4.10 3.43
N ALA A 65 -10.61 -5.17 3.40
CA ALA A 65 -10.32 -5.92 2.18
C ALA A 65 -11.56 -6.52 1.53
N GLN A 66 -12.58 -6.89 2.30
CA GLN A 66 -13.81 -7.47 1.79
C GLN A 66 -14.43 -6.57 0.70
N MET A 67 -14.67 -5.32 1.02
CA MET A 67 -15.26 -4.35 0.07
C MET A 67 -14.31 -4.00 -1.06
N ALA A 68 -13.03 -3.81 -0.77
CA ALA A 68 -12.04 -3.51 -1.79
C ALA A 68 -11.93 -4.64 -2.83
N LEU A 69 -11.88 -5.89 -2.39
CA LEU A 69 -11.81 -7.03 -3.30
C LEU A 69 -13.09 -7.25 -4.09
N LEU A 70 -14.27 -7.03 -3.49
CA LEU A 70 -15.54 -7.06 -4.22
C LEU A 70 -15.57 -6.00 -5.34
N GLN A 71 -15.11 -4.78 -5.06
CA GLN A 71 -15.00 -3.72 -6.07
C GLN A 71 -13.97 -4.09 -7.15
N PHE A 72 -12.81 -4.62 -6.76
CA PHE A 72 -11.79 -5.07 -7.72
C PHE A 72 -12.31 -6.17 -8.65
N MET A 73 -13.10 -7.11 -8.14
CA MET A 73 -13.72 -8.16 -8.96
C MET A 73 -14.62 -7.58 -10.07
N GLN A 74 -15.29 -6.45 -9.79
CA GLN A 74 -16.13 -5.77 -10.79
C GLN A 74 -15.31 -5.03 -11.86
N ALA A 75 -14.04 -4.73 -11.60
CA ALA A 75 -13.16 -4.11 -12.60
C ALA A 75 -12.75 -5.04 -13.76
N GLY A 76 -13.12 -6.32 -13.71
CA GLY A 76 -12.91 -7.29 -14.79
C GLY A 76 -11.45 -7.66 -15.06
N LYS A 77 -10.54 -7.34 -14.15
CA LYS A 77 -9.12 -7.68 -14.28
C LYS A 77 -8.87 -9.15 -13.94
N THR A 78 -7.87 -9.75 -14.55
CA THR A 78 -7.51 -11.16 -14.32
C THR A 78 -6.54 -11.34 -13.13
N LYS A 79 -5.81 -10.29 -12.76
CA LYS A 79 -4.89 -10.25 -11.61
C LYS A 79 -4.66 -8.80 -11.18
N VAL A 80 -4.16 -8.60 -9.98
CA VAL A 80 -3.73 -7.28 -9.50
C VAL A 80 -2.50 -6.78 -10.26
N ALA A 81 -2.44 -5.47 -10.51
CA ALA A 81 -1.35 -4.85 -11.27
C ALA A 81 -0.06 -4.70 -10.44
N VAL A 82 -0.20 -4.51 -9.13
CA VAL A 82 0.92 -4.36 -8.21
C VAL A 82 0.89 -5.43 -7.12
N PRO A 83 2.03 -5.81 -6.53
CA PRO A 83 2.07 -6.70 -5.38
C PRO A 83 1.12 -6.25 -4.28
N THR A 84 0.14 -7.07 -4.00
CA THR A 84 -0.91 -6.81 -3.00
C THR A 84 -0.93 -7.94 -1.99
N THR A 85 -1.16 -7.62 -0.73
CA THR A 85 -1.32 -8.60 0.35
C THR A 85 -2.57 -8.33 1.18
N VAL A 86 -3.23 -9.39 1.60
CA VAL A 86 -4.35 -9.37 2.56
C VAL A 86 -3.90 -10.03 3.85
N HIS A 87 -4.21 -9.42 4.98
CA HIS A 87 -3.79 -9.87 6.30
C HIS A 87 -5.01 -10.01 7.21
N CYS A 88 -5.15 -11.17 7.86
CA CYS A 88 -6.30 -11.51 8.70
C CYS A 88 -5.95 -11.37 10.18
N ASP A 89 -5.93 -10.13 10.69
CA ASP A 89 -5.59 -9.82 12.07
C ASP A 89 -6.63 -8.95 12.80
N HIS A 90 -7.44 -8.16 12.11
CA HIS A 90 -8.42 -7.25 12.73
C HIS A 90 -9.67 -7.96 13.25
N LEU A 91 -10.06 -9.11 12.70
CA LEU A 91 -11.22 -9.87 13.15
C LEU A 91 -10.91 -10.82 14.32
N ILE A 92 -9.70 -10.81 14.84
CA ILE A 92 -9.27 -11.56 16.01
C ILE A 92 -9.37 -10.67 17.25
N GLN A 93 -10.20 -11.04 18.22
CA GLN A 93 -10.31 -10.32 19.49
C GLN A 93 -9.19 -10.74 20.44
N ALA A 94 -8.37 -9.81 20.89
CA ALA A 94 -7.33 -10.06 21.89
C ALA A 94 -7.92 -10.02 23.31
N LYS A 95 -8.75 -11.00 23.67
CA LYS A 95 -9.53 -11.02 24.93
C LYS A 95 -9.03 -12.06 25.93
N SER A 96 -8.88 -13.29 25.48
CA SER A 96 -8.61 -14.43 26.38
C SER A 96 -7.25 -15.07 26.20
N GLY A 97 -6.61 -14.81 25.08
CA GLY A 97 -5.30 -15.37 24.71
C GLY A 97 -5.31 -16.01 23.32
N ALA A 98 -4.14 -16.08 22.70
CA ALA A 98 -3.97 -16.38 21.29
C ALA A 98 -4.72 -17.65 20.82
N THR A 99 -4.62 -18.75 21.55
CA THR A 99 -5.25 -20.03 21.16
C THR A 99 -6.77 -19.95 21.16
N VAL A 100 -7.35 -19.34 22.20
CA VAL A 100 -8.82 -19.25 22.35
C VAL A 100 -9.39 -18.25 21.35
N ASP A 101 -8.76 -17.07 21.24
CA ASP A 101 -9.25 -16.00 20.40
C ASP A 101 -9.11 -16.36 18.92
N LEU A 102 -8.04 -17.03 18.51
CA LEU A 102 -7.86 -17.50 17.13
C LEU A 102 -8.89 -18.60 16.78
N LYS A 103 -9.16 -19.53 17.69
CA LYS A 103 -10.19 -20.56 17.48
C LYS A 103 -11.57 -19.93 17.33
N SER A 104 -11.88 -18.93 18.16
CA SER A 104 -13.13 -18.17 18.07
C SER A 104 -13.25 -17.45 16.73
N ALA A 105 -12.22 -16.70 16.31
CA ALA A 105 -12.21 -15.96 15.05
C ALA A 105 -12.38 -16.89 13.84
N ASN A 106 -11.67 -18.01 13.80
CA ASN A 106 -11.80 -19.02 12.74
C ASN A 106 -13.20 -19.64 12.65
N SER A 107 -13.95 -19.65 13.75
CA SER A 107 -15.33 -20.11 13.73
C SER A 107 -16.32 -19.00 13.35
N THR A 108 -16.17 -17.81 13.93
CA THR A 108 -17.15 -16.73 13.74
C THR A 108 -16.99 -15.98 12.43
N SER A 109 -15.76 -15.93 11.89
CA SER A 109 -15.41 -15.20 10.67
C SER A 109 -14.96 -16.14 9.54
N ALA A 110 -15.30 -17.42 9.61
CA ALA A 110 -14.90 -18.43 8.61
C ALA A 110 -15.22 -18.01 7.18
N GLU A 111 -16.47 -17.58 6.95
CA GLU A 111 -16.93 -17.15 5.61
C GLU A 111 -16.09 -15.99 5.05
N VAL A 112 -15.72 -15.04 5.90
CA VAL A 112 -14.88 -13.91 5.50
C VAL A 112 -13.48 -14.38 5.13
N PHE A 113 -12.87 -15.21 5.96
CA PHE A 113 -11.52 -15.72 5.70
C PHE A 113 -11.47 -16.59 4.44
N ASP A 114 -12.46 -17.46 4.24
CA ASP A 114 -12.60 -18.29 3.03
C ASP A 114 -12.77 -17.43 1.77
N PHE A 115 -13.60 -16.39 1.85
CA PHE A 115 -13.76 -15.41 0.76
C PHE A 115 -12.43 -14.74 0.43
N LEU A 116 -11.76 -14.17 1.43
CA LEU A 116 -10.50 -13.45 1.24
C LEU A 116 -9.39 -14.37 0.68
N GLU A 117 -9.29 -15.61 1.16
CA GLU A 117 -8.34 -16.58 0.65
C GLU A 117 -8.64 -16.95 -0.80
N SER A 118 -9.90 -17.27 -1.13
CA SER A 118 -10.29 -17.65 -2.47
C SER A 118 -10.05 -16.56 -3.51
N VAL A 119 -10.40 -15.32 -3.17
CA VAL A 119 -10.18 -14.15 -4.03
C VAL A 119 -8.68 -13.85 -4.17
N SER A 120 -7.93 -13.93 -3.07
CA SER A 120 -6.48 -13.73 -3.09
C SER A 120 -5.80 -14.73 -4.02
N ASN A 121 -6.14 -16.01 -3.93
CA ASN A 121 -5.62 -17.06 -4.80
C ASN A 121 -5.97 -16.81 -6.27
N LYS A 122 -7.20 -16.39 -6.56
CA LYS A 122 -7.66 -16.14 -7.92
C LYS A 122 -6.92 -15.00 -8.61
N TYR A 123 -6.63 -13.91 -7.89
CA TYR A 123 -6.09 -12.69 -8.47
C TYR A 123 -4.60 -12.45 -8.22
N GLY A 124 -3.89 -13.44 -7.63
CA GLY A 124 -2.45 -13.36 -7.37
C GLY A 124 -2.09 -12.43 -6.22
N ILE A 125 -2.96 -12.34 -5.22
CA ILE A 125 -2.77 -11.58 -3.99
C ILE A 125 -2.14 -12.48 -2.92
N GLY A 126 -1.14 -11.99 -2.19
CA GLY A 126 -0.57 -12.70 -1.05
C GLY A 126 -1.57 -12.75 0.12
N PHE A 127 -1.81 -13.94 0.66
CA PHE A 127 -2.76 -14.14 1.77
C PHE A 127 -2.04 -14.53 3.06
N TRP A 128 -2.15 -13.69 4.07
CA TRP A 128 -1.68 -13.94 5.42
C TRP A 128 -2.85 -14.35 6.29
N LYS A 129 -2.99 -15.65 6.51
CA LYS A 129 -4.11 -16.26 7.22
C LYS A 129 -4.23 -15.81 8.67
N PRO A 130 -5.40 -16.01 9.33
CA PRO A 130 -5.57 -15.72 10.74
C PRO A 130 -4.48 -16.36 11.62
N GLY A 131 -3.89 -15.56 12.50
CA GLY A 131 -2.80 -16.00 13.38
C GLY A 131 -1.38 -15.83 12.79
N ALA A 132 -1.26 -15.34 11.57
CA ALA A 132 0.05 -15.09 10.95
C ALA A 132 0.81 -13.86 11.51
N GLY A 133 0.12 -13.01 12.26
CA GLY A 133 0.68 -11.81 12.89
C GLY A 133 -0.06 -10.54 12.52
N ILE A 134 0.27 -9.45 13.19
CA ILE A 134 -0.31 -8.13 12.96
C ILE A 134 0.20 -7.58 11.61
N ILE A 135 -0.73 -7.13 10.75
CA ILE A 135 -0.43 -6.64 9.40
C ILE A 135 0.78 -5.71 9.34
N HIS A 136 0.84 -4.70 10.20
CA HIS A 136 1.89 -3.67 10.12
C HIS A 136 3.27 -4.21 10.48
N GLN A 137 3.33 -5.16 11.41
CA GLN A 137 4.57 -5.83 11.78
C GLN A 137 5.01 -6.79 10.67
N VAL A 138 4.09 -7.58 10.12
CA VAL A 138 4.37 -8.48 9.00
C VAL A 138 4.86 -7.71 7.78
N VAL A 139 4.23 -6.57 7.48
CA VAL A 139 4.64 -5.68 6.36
C VAL A 139 6.02 -5.10 6.61
N LEU A 140 6.29 -4.61 7.82
CA LEU A 140 7.60 -4.04 8.18
C LEU A 140 8.72 -5.07 8.01
N GLU A 141 8.52 -6.28 8.51
CA GLU A 141 9.53 -7.34 8.52
C GLU A 141 9.79 -7.98 7.15
N ASN A 142 8.75 -8.07 6.31
CA ASN A 142 8.85 -8.87 5.07
C ASN A 142 8.86 -8.04 3.79
N TYR A 143 8.35 -6.80 3.84
CA TYR A 143 8.08 -6.05 2.61
C TYR A 143 8.61 -4.64 2.59
N ALA A 144 8.87 -4.03 3.75
CA ALA A 144 9.36 -2.67 3.80
C ALA A 144 10.82 -2.58 3.34
N PHE A 145 11.14 -1.51 2.61
CA PHE A 145 12.49 -1.20 2.16
C PHE A 145 12.65 0.31 1.93
N PRO A 146 13.85 0.87 2.12
CA PRO A 146 14.06 2.31 1.94
C PRO A 146 13.74 2.78 0.52
N GLY A 147 13.03 3.89 0.40
CA GLY A 147 12.76 4.53 -0.90
C GLY A 147 11.57 3.96 -1.66
N GLY A 148 10.89 2.94 -1.15
CA GLY A 148 9.64 2.44 -1.71
C GLY A 148 8.43 3.29 -1.34
N MET A 149 7.34 3.14 -2.09
CA MET A 149 6.04 3.76 -1.81
C MET A 149 4.96 2.69 -1.69
N MET A 150 4.18 2.72 -0.61
CA MET A 150 3.05 1.81 -0.45
C MET A 150 1.81 2.52 0.04
N ILE A 151 0.67 1.98 -0.31
CA ILE A 151 -0.62 2.33 0.27
C ILE A 151 -1.21 1.13 1.01
N GLY A 152 -2.09 1.40 1.97
CA GLY A 152 -2.77 0.33 2.68
C GLY A 152 -4.12 0.76 3.22
N THR A 153 -5.04 -0.18 3.35
CA THR A 153 -6.41 0.09 3.79
C THR A 153 -6.54 0.17 5.32
N ASP A 154 -5.50 0.68 5.97
CA ASP A 154 -5.44 0.88 7.41
C ASP A 154 -4.63 2.12 7.78
N SER A 155 -5.03 2.84 8.84
CA SER A 155 -4.38 4.06 9.30
C SER A 155 -2.94 3.84 9.79
N HIS A 156 -2.60 2.64 10.27
CA HIS A 156 -1.26 2.30 10.75
C HIS A 156 -0.32 1.78 9.65
N THR A 157 -0.73 1.82 8.37
CA THR A 157 0.13 1.54 7.22
C THR A 157 1.45 2.32 7.27
N VAL A 158 1.43 3.50 7.86
CA VAL A 158 2.60 4.37 8.09
C VAL A 158 3.75 3.70 8.87
N ASN A 159 3.49 2.60 9.56
CA ASN A 159 4.51 1.83 10.30
C ASN A 159 5.69 1.39 9.39
N ALA A 160 5.44 1.12 8.12
CA ALA A 160 6.49 0.77 7.16
C ALA A 160 7.49 1.93 6.90
N GLY A 161 7.14 3.15 7.29
CA GLY A 161 8.04 4.31 7.33
C GLY A 161 9.24 4.11 8.25
N GLY A 162 9.15 3.24 9.26
CA GLY A 162 10.26 2.88 10.14
C GLY A 162 11.48 2.31 9.41
N LEU A 163 11.28 1.71 8.23
CA LEU A 163 12.35 1.27 7.33
C LEU A 163 12.50 2.17 6.08
N GLY A 164 12.06 3.43 6.15
CA GLY A 164 12.30 4.41 5.10
C GLY A 164 11.42 4.29 3.85
N MET A 165 10.27 3.64 3.94
CA MET A 165 9.22 3.73 2.92
C MET A 165 8.41 5.01 3.09
N LEU A 166 7.79 5.49 2.01
CA LEU A 166 6.64 6.37 2.09
C LEU A 166 5.38 5.51 2.10
N ALA A 167 4.83 5.30 3.30
CA ALA A 167 3.70 4.41 3.51
C ALA A 167 2.48 5.22 3.99
N ILE A 168 1.33 5.01 3.33
CA ILE A 168 0.17 5.88 3.48
C ILE A 168 -1.09 5.04 3.66
N GLY A 169 -1.88 5.37 4.69
CA GLY A 169 -3.22 4.81 4.89
C GLY A 169 -4.22 5.48 3.93
N VAL A 170 -5.00 4.68 3.21
CA VAL A 170 -5.97 5.13 2.20
C VAL A 170 -7.31 4.43 2.36
N GLY A 171 -8.32 4.90 1.66
CA GLY A 171 -9.59 4.21 1.52
C GLY A 171 -9.52 2.98 0.60
N GLY A 172 -10.55 2.11 0.70
CA GLY A 172 -10.62 0.91 -0.15
C GLY A 172 -10.65 1.25 -1.64
N ALA A 173 -11.30 2.32 -2.05
CA ALA A 173 -11.40 2.76 -3.44
C ALA A 173 -10.01 3.07 -4.04
N ASP A 174 -9.18 3.83 -3.32
CA ASP A 174 -7.80 4.12 -3.77
C ASP A 174 -6.98 2.84 -3.99
N ALA A 175 -7.13 1.87 -3.09
CA ALA A 175 -6.47 0.58 -3.22
C ALA A 175 -6.95 -0.18 -4.47
N VAL A 176 -8.26 -0.14 -4.77
CA VAL A 176 -8.85 -0.77 -5.96
C VAL A 176 -8.31 -0.16 -7.24
N ASP A 177 -8.22 1.16 -7.32
CA ASP A 177 -7.70 1.86 -8.49
C ASP A 177 -6.27 1.38 -8.81
N VAL A 178 -5.40 1.34 -7.81
CA VAL A 178 -4.02 0.86 -7.99
C VAL A 178 -3.95 -0.63 -8.30
N MET A 179 -4.80 -1.48 -7.68
CA MET A 179 -4.92 -2.89 -8.06
C MET A 179 -5.33 -3.07 -9.53
N ALA A 180 -6.18 -2.16 -10.04
CA ALA A 180 -6.72 -2.19 -11.40
C ALA A 180 -5.80 -1.54 -12.46
N ASP A 181 -4.57 -1.17 -12.10
CA ASP A 181 -3.63 -0.47 -12.98
C ASP A 181 -4.09 0.95 -13.34
N MET A 182 -4.62 1.66 -12.35
CA MET A 182 -4.96 3.08 -12.46
C MET A 182 -4.02 3.91 -11.56
N PRO A 183 -3.78 5.17 -11.90
CA PRO A 183 -2.99 6.03 -11.03
C PRO A 183 -3.70 6.29 -9.71
N TRP A 184 -2.91 6.49 -8.66
CA TRP A 184 -3.40 7.02 -7.41
C TRP A 184 -3.26 8.54 -7.42
N GLU A 185 -4.38 9.25 -7.61
CA GLU A 185 -4.40 10.70 -7.61
C GLU A 185 -4.39 11.25 -6.19
N LEU A 186 -3.45 12.15 -5.92
CA LEU A 186 -3.33 12.82 -4.64
C LEU A 186 -2.97 14.29 -4.85
N LYS A 187 -3.53 15.17 -4.04
CA LYS A 187 -3.04 16.54 -3.94
C LYS A 187 -1.60 16.53 -3.40
N PHE A 188 -0.65 17.12 -4.14
CA PHE A 188 0.79 17.06 -3.77
C PHE A 188 1.00 17.53 -2.33
N PRO A 189 1.52 16.70 -1.42
CA PRO A 189 1.37 16.91 0.01
C PRO A 189 2.24 18.04 0.55
N LYS A 190 1.72 18.75 1.55
CA LYS A 190 2.51 19.58 2.45
C LYS A 190 3.21 18.67 3.46
N LEU A 191 4.52 18.73 3.52
CA LEU A 191 5.30 17.91 4.47
C LEU A 191 5.44 18.68 5.79
N ILE A 192 5.07 18.02 6.88
CA ILE A 192 5.19 18.53 8.24
C ILE A 192 6.18 17.62 8.96
N GLY A 193 7.28 18.17 9.44
CA GLY A 193 8.22 17.48 10.32
C GLY A 193 7.73 17.55 11.77
N VAL A 194 7.84 16.43 12.48
CA VAL A 194 7.51 16.31 13.90
C VAL A 194 8.75 15.90 14.67
#